data_d08d29303af62cb54a6df79fc917acab
#
_entry.id   d08d29303af62cb54a6df79fc917acab
#
_cell.length_a   1.000
_cell.length_b   1.000
_cell.length_c   1.000
_cell.angle_alpha   90.00
_cell.angle_beta   90.00
_cell.angle_gamma   90.00
#
_symmetry.space_group_name_H-M   'P 1'
#
loop_
_entity.id
_entity.type
_entity.pdbx_description
1 polymer ?
#
loop_
_entity_poly.entity_id
_entity_poly.type
_entity_poly.pdbx_seq_one_letter_code
_entity_poly.pdbx_strand_id
1 'polypeptide(L)'
;MRISARGNSERGGALISLIILVVVVVLCAIVYWARHPIMRFAAESWVIDEPAAHADALLLLGDDNFYADRATRAAEMIRHGIAPVVVASGRRLRPSAGVAELQEHDLIERGVPRDKIIRFPHDADSTLEEAAALARLCSERHFRSVIVVTSNYHARRARHIFAKVFPPGIAVSVAGAHDGDFDPDHWWEKRKSEELFMHEIVGMLVAFREGGRPGAGEK
;
A
#
# COMPACT_ATOMS: atom_id res chain seq x y z
N MET A 1 28.49 -68.66 -23.55
CA MET A 1 27.50 -68.53 -22.48
C MET A 1 27.63 -67.12 -21.91
N ARG A 2 26.81 -66.14 -22.43
CA ARG A 2 26.86 -64.75 -21.95
C ARG A 2 25.68 -64.56 -20.97
N ILE A 3 26.03 -64.51 -19.68
CA ILE A 3 25.06 -64.20 -18.62
C ILE A 3 24.85 -62.71 -18.59
N SER A 4 23.62 -62.31 -18.88
CA SER A 4 23.15 -60.91 -18.92
C SER A 4 23.11 -60.31 -17.51
N ALA A 5 23.96 -59.32 -17.23
CA ALA A 5 23.91 -58.50 -16.06
C ALA A 5 23.01 -57.26 -16.29
N ARG A 6 21.70 -57.46 -16.43
CA ARG A 6 20.75 -56.39 -16.73
C ARG A 6 19.75 -56.04 -15.62
N GLY A 7 19.98 -56.55 -14.40
CA GLY A 7 19.02 -56.46 -13.29
C GLY A 7 19.24 -55.35 -12.24
N ASN A 8 20.38 -54.64 -12.22
CA ASN A 8 20.68 -53.72 -11.11
C ASN A 8 20.43 -52.23 -11.43
N SER A 9 20.35 -51.80 -12.68
CA SER A 9 20.17 -50.38 -13.00
C SER A 9 18.70 -49.90 -12.86
N GLU A 10 17.72 -50.75 -13.09
CA GLU A 10 16.30 -50.41 -13.01
C GLU A 10 15.85 -50.29 -11.53
N ARG A 11 16.40 -51.07 -10.62
CA ARG A 11 16.09 -51.00 -9.18
C ARG A 11 16.67 -49.75 -8.52
N GLY A 12 17.84 -49.30 -8.98
CA GLY A 12 18.45 -48.04 -8.50
C GLY A 12 17.64 -46.81 -8.92
N GLY A 13 17.14 -46.80 -10.18
CA GLY A 13 16.31 -45.71 -10.67
C GLY A 13 14.95 -45.60 -9.94
N ALA A 14 14.31 -46.76 -9.68
CA ALA A 14 13.03 -46.78 -8.94
C ALA A 14 13.21 -46.31 -7.48
N LEU A 15 14.28 -46.65 -6.84
CA LEU A 15 14.58 -46.21 -5.44
C LEU A 15 14.85 -44.72 -5.37
N ILE A 16 15.62 -44.18 -6.31
CA ILE A 16 15.87 -42.71 -6.41
C ILE A 16 14.56 -41.96 -6.67
N SER A 17 13.73 -42.44 -7.59
CA SER A 17 12.43 -41.83 -7.88
C SER A 17 11.49 -41.84 -6.66
N LEU A 18 11.49 -42.91 -5.88
CA LEU A 18 10.73 -43.00 -4.65
C LEU A 18 11.24 -42.01 -3.57
N ILE A 19 12.54 -41.88 -3.43
CA ILE A 19 13.13 -40.90 -2.50
C ILE A 19 12.76 -39.47 -2.91
N ILE A 20 12.88 -39.14 -4.21
CA ILE A 20 12.47 -37.82 -4.72
C ILE A 20 10.99 -37.57 -4.44
N LEU A 21 10.12 -38.54 -4.71
CA LEU A 21 8.69 -38.42 -4.43
C LEU A 21 8.42 -38.14 -2.95
N VAL A 22 9.06 -38.89 -2.06
CA VAL A 22 8.91 -38.70 -0.60
C VAL A 22 9.39 -37.29 -0.19
N VAL A 23 10.55 -36.86 -0.69
CA VAL A 23 11.07 -35.51 -0.41
C VAL A 23 10.08 -34.42 -0.88
N VAL A 24 9.55 -34.56 -2.11
CA VAL A 24 8.55 -33.61 -2.63
C VAL A 24 7.28 -33.59 -1.77
N VAL A 25 6.77 -34.76 -1.37
CA VAL A 25 5.59 -34.84 -0.51
C VAL A 25 5.85 -34.19 0.86
N VAL A 26 7.00 -34.45 1.46
CA VAL A 26 7.39 -33.83 2.73
C VAL A 26 7.52 -32.31 2.59
N LEU A 27 8.17 -31.82 1.53
CA LEU A 27 8.26 -30.38 1.25
C LEU A 27 6.89 -29.75 1.06
N CYS A 28 6.00 -30.37 0.28
CA CYS A 28 4.62 -29.91 0.11
C CYS A 28 3.86 -29.87 1.45
N ALA A 29 4.05 -30.87 2.30
CA ALA A 29 3.45 -30.90 3.62
C ALA A 29 3.98 -29.75 4.52
N ILE A 30 5.29 -29.51 4.50
CA ILE A 30 5.92 -28.40 5.26
C ILE A 30 5.36 -27.06 4.77
N VAL A 31 5.31 -26.82 3.44
CA VAL A 31 4.76 -25.58 2.86
C VAL A 31 3.27 -25.42 3.22
N TYR A 32 2.49 -26.51 3.16
CA TYR A 32 1.09 -26.49 3.53
C TYR A 32 0.88 -26.10 5.00
N TRP A 33 1.66 -26.64 5.92
CA TRP A 33 1.60 -26.30 7.35
C TRP A 33 2.14 -24.89 7.64
N ALA A 34 3.17 -24.47 6.92
CA ALA A 34 3.78 -23.17 7.09
C ALA A 34 3.05 -22.03 6.34
N ARG A 35 2.02 -22.31 5.52
CA ARG A 35 1.38 -21.31 4.66
C ARG A 35 0.81 -20.12 5.43
N HIS A 36 0.09 -20.35 6.54
CA HIS A 36 -0.53 -19.28 7.30
C HIS A 36 0.49 -18.34 7.94
N PRO A 37 1.52 -18.80 8.67
CA PRO A 37 2.55 -17.92 9.17
C PRO A 37 3.32 -17.20 8.07
N ILE A 38 3.55 -17.81 6.91
CA ILE A 38 4.20 -17.15 5.77
C ILE A 38 3.30 -16.04 5.20
N MET A 39 2.01 -16.30 5.00
CA MET A 39 1.05 -15.33 4.48
C MET A 39 0.87 -14.16 5.45
N ARG A 40 0.74 -14.43 6.74
CA ARG A 40 0.71 -13.42 7.79
C ARG A 40 1.97 -12.55 7.77
N PHE A 41 3.15 -13.15 7.80
CA PHE A 41 4.42 -12.44 7.75
C PHE A 41 4.55 -11.55 6.50
N ALA A 42 4.08 -12.03 5.35
CA ALA A 42 4.07 -11.26 4.11
C ALA A 42 3.23 -9.98 4.25
N ALA A 43 2.01 -10.08 4.81
CA ALA A 43 1.13 -8.93 5.00
C ALA A 43 1.61 -7.99 6.11
N GLU A 44 2.03 -8.52 7.27
CA GLU A 44 2.61 -7.72 8.37
C GLU A 44 3.84 -6.93 7.91
N SER A 45 4.72 -7.57 7.11
CA SER A 45 5.88 -6.89 6.55
C SER A 45 5.52 -5.81 5.53
N TRP A 46 4.30 -5.85 4.99
CA TRP A 46 3.80 -4.88 4.02
C TRP A 46 3.23 -3.63 4.68
N VAL A 47 2.60 -3.77 5.83
CA VAL A 47 2.03 -2.67 6.60
C VAL A 47 3.13 -1.76 7.11
N ILE A 48 2.98 -0.47 6.87
CA ILE A 48 3.86 0.58 7.40
C ILE A 48 3.00 1.61 8.13
N ASP A 49 3.36 1.90 9.37
CA ASP A 49 2.86 3.05 10.11
C ASP A 49 4.08 3.73 10.75
N GLU A 50 4.56 4.81 10.14
CA GLU A 50 5.72 5.53 10.64
C GLU A 50 5.29 6.48 11.75
N PRO A 51 5.91 6.41 12.94
CA PRO A 51 5.58 7.33 14.02
C PRO A 51 5.83 8.77 13.56
N ALA A 52 4.76 9.52 13.46
CA ALA A 52 4.84 10.91 13.08
C ALA A 52 5.03 11.76 14.34
N ALA A 53 6.13 12.49 14.43
CA ALA A 53 6.31 13.47 15.51
C ALA A 53 5.44 14.72 15.24
N HIS A 54 5.74 15.46 14.18
CA HIS A 54 5.00 16.64 13.70
C HIS A 54 5.25 16.82 12.20
N ALA A 55 4.28 17.44 11.51
CA ALA A 55 4.41 17.83 10.11
C ALA A 55 3.68 19.15 9.85
N ASP A 56 4.01 19.80 8.72
CA ASP A 56 3.33 21.01 8.27
C ASP A 56 1.92 20.73 7.77
N ALA A 57 1.70 19.52 7.20
CA ALA A 57 0.38 19.09 6.73
C ALA A 57 0.23 17.57 6.74
N LEU A 58 -1.01 17.09 6.86
CA LEU A 58 -1.41 15.74 6.49
C LEU A 58 -1.89 15.74 5.04
N LEU A 59 -1.50 14.72 4.27
CA LEU A 59 -1.99 14.47 2.92
C LEU A 59 -2.89 13.24 2.97
N LEU A 60 -4.20 13.46 3.02
CA LEU A 60 -5.19 12.39 3.02
C LEU A 60 -5.43 11.95 1.57
N LEU A 61 -4.98 10.72 1.23
CA LEU A 61 -5.13 10.17 -0.11
C LEU A 61 -6.56 9.75 -0.42
N GLY A 62 -6.92 9.83 -1.69
CA GLY A 62 -8.23 9.42 -2.21
C GLY A 62 -8.55 7.93 -2.01
N ASP A 63 -9.77 7.55 -2.41
CA ASP A 63 -10.28 6.18 -2.40
C ASP A 63 -10.29 5.51 -1.00
N ASP A 64 -10.85 6.22 -0.01
CA ASP A 64 -11.13 5.67 1.32
C ASP A 64 -12.23 4.58 1.26
N ASN A 65 -12.28 3.72 2.26
CA ASN A 65 -13.30 2.69 2.36
C ASN A 65 -14.66 3.26 2.84
N PHE A 66 -15.68 2.39 2.89
CA PHE A 66 -17.03 2.77 3.32
C PHE A 66 -17.08 3.42 4.72
N TYR A 67 -16.17 3.03 5.61
CA TYR A 67 -16.11 3.52 6.99
C TYR A 67 -15.31 4.83 7.13
N ALA A 68 -14.67 5.28 6.07
CA ALA A 68 -13.78 6.44 6.03
C ALA A 68 -12.65 6.34 7.09
N ASP A 69 -11.99 5.19 7.12
CA ASP A 69 -10.95 4.88 8.10
C ASP A 69 -9.73 5.79 7.97
N ARG A 70 -9.37 6.19 6.74
CA ARG A 70 -8.28 7.16 6.51
C ARG A 70 -8.65 8.54 7.05
N ALA A 71 -9.88 9.01 6.80
CA ALA A 71 -10.38 10.28 7.34
C ALA A 71 -10.44 10.25 8.87
N THR A 72 -10.82 9.11 9.46
CA THR A 72 -10.79 8.89 10.92
C THR A 72 -9.38 9.04 11.48
N ARG A 73 -8.39 8.39 10.87
CA ARG A 73 -6.98 8.49 11.27
C ARG A 73 -6.45 9.91 11.14
N ALA A 74 -6.75 10.60 10.02
CA ALA A 74 -6.35 11.99 9.81
C ALA A 74 -6.97 12.94 10.85
N ALA A 75 -8.26 12.77 11.17
CA ALA A 75 -8.94 13.56 12.18
C ALA A 75 -8.32 13.37 13.58
N GLU A 76 -7.94 12.16 13.95
CA GLU A 76 -7.21 11.87 15.19
C GLU A 76 -5.88 12.60 15.24
N MET A 77 -5.11 12.54 14.16
CA MET A 77 -3.81 13.21 14.07
C MET A 77 -3.93 14.73 14.19
N ILE A 78 -4.95 15.35 13.55
CA ILE A 78 -5.25 16.79 13.71
C ILE A 78 -5.62 17.14 15.15
N ARG A 79 -6.44 16.32 15.82
CA ARG A 79 -6.83 16.53 17.22
C ARG A 79 -5.64 16.45 18.18
N HIS A 80 -4.68 15.57 17.88
CA HIS A 80 -3.44 15.45 18.67
C HIS A 80 -2.38 16.49 18.32
N GLY A 81 -2.68 17.42 17.40
CA GLY A 81 -1.77 18.49 17.01
C GLY A 81 -0.54 18.04 16.22
N ILE A 82 -0.60 16.87 15.58
CA ILE A 82 0.50 16.33 14.75
C ILE A 82 0.74 17.20 13.53
N ALA A 83 -0.33 17.79 12.97
CA ALA A 83 -0.23 18.79 11.90
C ALA A 83 -1.31 19.86 12.08
N PRO A 84 -1.05 21.10 11.64
CA PRO A 84 -2.02 22.20 11.72
C PRO A 84 -3.15 22.06 10.69
N VAL A 85 -2.92 21.40 9.55
CA VAL A 85 -3.87 21.28 8.45
C VAL A 85 -3.85 19.88 7.83
N VAL A 86 -4.97 19.53 7.17
CA VAL A 86 -5.10 18.32 6.37
C VAL A 86 -5.51 18.69 4.94
N VAL A 87 -4.83 18.12 3.96
CA VAL A 87 -5.17 18.21 2.55
C VAL A 87 -6.05 17.03 2.20
N ALA A 88 -7.32 17.30 1.91
CA ALA A 88 -8.29 16.31 1.41
C ALA A 88 -8.08 16.15 -0.10
N SER A 89 -7.24 15.19 -0.49
CA SER A 89 -6.86 14.91 -1.87
C SER A 89 -7.84 13.94 -2.51
N GLY A 90 -8.32 14.24 -3.72
CA GLY A 90 -9.22 13.31 -4.36
C GLY A 90 -9.56 13.65 -5.79
N ARG A 91 -9.80 12.60 -6.58
CA ARG A 91 -10.12 12.71 -7.99
C ARG A 91 -11.49 13.36 -8.19
N ARG A 92 -11.59 14.23 -9.22
CA ARG A 92 -12.88 14.73 -9.72
C ARG A 92 -13.65 13.58 -10.37
N LEU A 93 -14.88 13.37 -9.94
CA LEU A 93 -15.78 12.39 -10.55
C LEU A 93 -16.82 13.08 -11.45
N ARG A 94 -17.15 14.34 -11.16
CA ARG A 94 -18.05 15.22 -11.89
C ARG A 94 -17.60 16.68 -11.75
N PRO A 95 -18.09 17.62 -12.57
CA PRO A 95 -17.70 19.03 -12.47
C PRO A 95 -17.89 19.66 -11.07
N SER A 96 -18.86 19.17 -10.30
CA SER A 96 -19.24 19.73 -8.99
C SER A 96 -19.01 18.80 -7.81
N ALA A 97 -18.51 17.58 -8.02
CA ALA A 97 -18.34 16.61 -6.95
C ALA A 97 -17.24 15.58 -7.28
N GLY A 98 -16.48 15.21 -6.28
CA GLY A 98 -15.43 14.23 -6.38
C GLY A 98 -15.08 13.63 -5.03
N VAL A 99 -13.99 12.92 -5.00
CA VAL A 99 -13.48 12.25 -3.80
C VAL A 99 -12.99 13.28 -2.76
N ALA A 100 -12.41 14.40 -3.20
CA ALA A 100 -11.96 15.46 -2.29
C ALA A 100 -13.10 16.10 -1.49
N GLU A 101 -14.28 16.29 -2.10
CA GLU A 101 -15.48 16.80 -1.44
C GLU A 101 -16.02 15.80 -0.41
N LEU A 102 -16.01 14.51 -0.74
CA LEU A 102 -16.41 13.45 0.19
C LEU A 102 -15.48 13.40 1.40
N GLN A 103 -14.17 13.43 1.18
CA GLN A 103 -13.19 13.45 2.27
C GLN A 103 -13.31 14.69 3.16
N GLU A 104 -13.56 15.89 2.57
CA GLU A 104 -13.83 17.09 3.34
C GLU A 104 -15.05 16.89 4.26
N HIS A 105 -16.12 16.31 3.74
CA HIS A 105 -17.32 15.99 4.52
C HIS A 105 -16.99 15.01 5.66
N ASP A 106 -16.29 13.92 5.36
CA ASP A 106 -15.90 12.90 6.34
C ASP A 106 -15.03 13.47 7.46
N LEU A 107 -14.09 14.36 7.14
CA LEU A 107 -13.26 15.06 8.12
C LEU A 107 -14.07 15.97 9.02
N ILE A 108 -15.01 16.74 8.46
CA ILE A 108 -15.90 17.63 9.22
C ILE A 108 -16.79 16.83 10.18
N GLU A 109 -17.37 15.72 9.73
CA GLU A 109 -18.18 14.84 10.59
C GLU A 109 -17.36 14.25 11.76
N ARG A 110 -16.04 14.09 11.56
CA ARG A 110 -15.10 13.63 12.60
C ARG A 110 -14.52 14.76 13.46
N GLY A 111 -15.10 15.97 13.32
CA GLY A 111 -14.79 17.13 14.15
C GLY A 111 -13.55 17.92 13.75
N VAL A 112 -13.03 17.72 12.53
CA VAL A 112 -11.96 18.59 12.01
C VAL A 112 -12.57 19.94 11.60
N PRO A 113 -12.08 21.08 12.16
CA PRO A 113 -12.55 22.41 11.77
C PRO A 113 -12.31 22.66 10.27
N ARG A 114 -13.28 23.27 9.60
CA ARG A 114 -13.22 23.52 8.16
C ARG A 114 -12.02 24.37 7.73
N ASP A 115 -11.59 25.30 8.55
CA ASP A 115 -10.43 26.16 8.32
C ASP A 115 -9.10 25.39 8.36
N LYS A 116 -9.08 24.16 8.91
CA LYS A 116 -7.95 23.25 8.90
C LYS A 116 -7.96 22.28 7.72
N ILE A 117 -8.98 22.31 6.85
CA ILE A 117 -9.10 21.42 5.70
C ILE A 117 -8.78 22.19 4.42
N ILE A 118 -7.80 21.68 3.67
CA ILE A 118 -7.46 22.14 2.34
C ILE A 118 -8.04 21.13 1.36
N ARG A 119 -9.16 21.47 0.72
CA ARG A 119 -9.72 20.63 -0.32
C ARG A 119 -8.88 20.71 -1.59
N PHE A 120 -8.45 19.57 -2.10
CA PHE A 120 -7.56 19.45 -3.26
C PHE A 120 -8.12 18.46 -4.30
N PRO A 121 -9.08 18.90 -5.14
CA PRO A 121 -9.57 18.09 -6.24
C PRO A 121 -8.58 18.08 -7.41
N HIS A 122 -8.33 16.90 -7.98
CA HIS A 122 -7.41 16.70 -9.11
C HIS A 122 -8.00 15.72 -10.13
N ASP A 123 -7.29 15.55 -11.27
CA ASP A 123 -7.69 14.65 -12.35
C ASP A 123 -6.71 13.44 -12.48
N ALA A 124 -5.92 13.19 -11.44
CA ALA A 124 -4.97 12.08 -11.42
C ALA A 124 -5.71 10.73 -11.43
N ASP A 125 -5.25 9.82 -12.29
CA ASP A 125 -5.77 8.46 -12.43
C ASP A 125 -4.86 7.40 -11.79
N SER A 126 -3.74 7.82 -11.19
CA SER A 126 -2.79 6.95 -10.53
C SER A 126 -2.20 7.61 -9.28
N THR A 127 -1.70 6.77 -8.35
CA THR A 127 -0.98 7.25 -7.16
C THR A 127 0.26 8.07 -7.52
N LEU A 128 0.91 7.76 -8.63
CA LEU A 128 2.07 8.52 -9.11
C LEU A 128 1.68 9.95 -9.53
N GLU A 129 0.59 10.10 -10.26
CA GLU A 129 0.07 11.40 -10.68
C GLU A 129 -0.47 12.21 -9.50
N GLU A 130 -1.18 11.55 -8.57
CA GLU A 130 -1.64 12.18 -7.32
C GLU A 130 -0.45 12.68 -6.50
N ALA A 131 0.61 11.87 -6.33
CA ALA A 131 1.82 12.26 -5.64
C ALA A 131 2.49 13.48 -6.32
N ALA A 132 2.54 13.52 -7.66
CA ALA A 132 3.09 14.65 -8.41
C ALA A 132 2.25 15.92 -8.25
N ALA A 133 0.93 15.81 -8.23
CA ALA A 133 0.04 16.93 -7.98
C ALA A 133 0.20 17.48 -6.55
N LEU A 134 0.26 16.58 -5.56
CA LEU A 134 0.47 16.94 -4.15
C LEU A 134 1.87 17.55 -3.90
N ALA A 135 2.93 17.07 -4.58
CA ALA A 135 4.26 17.64 -4.46
C ALA A 135 4.31 19.10 -4.96
N ARG A 136 3.58 19.43 -6.04
CA ARG A 136 3.41 20.82 -6.52
C ARG A 136 2.69 21.66 -5.47
N LEU A 137 1.53 21.21 -4.97
CA LEU A 137 0.79 21.91 -3.91
C LEU A 137 1.68 22.19 -2.69
N CYS A 138 2.42 21.18 -2.22
CA CYS A 138 3.28 21.31 -1.05
C CYS A 138 4.41 22.34 -1.30
N SER A 139 4.98 22.37 -2.51
CA SER A 139 5.99 23.36 -2.90
C SER A 139 5.39 24.78 -2.93
N GLU A 140 4.21 24.96 -3.49
CA GLU A 140 3.49 26.25 -3.55
C GLU A 140 3.10 26.76 -2.16
N ARG A 141 2.77 25.85 -1.25
CA ARG A 141 2.43 26.14 0.14
C ARG A 141 3.64 26.24 1.06
N HIS A 142 4.85 26.03 0.55
CA HIS A 142 6.10 26.02 1.31
C HIS A 142 6.14 25.03 2.46
N PHE A 143 5.40 23.91 2.37
CA PHE A 143 5.50 22.82 3.32
C PHE A 143 6.86 22.14 3.22
N ARG A 144 7.48 21.86 4.35
CA ARG A 144 8.79 21.19 4.46
C ARG A 144 8.69 19.77 5.00
N SER A 145 7.56 19.45 5.62
CA SER A 145 7.28 18.14 6.18
C SER A 145 5.82 17.76 5.99
N VAL A 146 5.56 16.55 5.51
CA VAL A 146 4.21 16.05 5.29
C VAL A 146 4.07 14.61 5.73
N ILE A 147 2.87 14.24 6.16
CA ILE A 147 2.51 12.87 6.48
C ILE A 147 1.41 12.44 5.52
N VAL A 148 1.68 11.43 4.72
CA VAL A 148 0.70 10.81 3.83
C VAL A 148 -0.15 9.86 4.64
N VAL A 149 -1.47 10.09 4.70
CA VAL A 149 -2.44 9.24 5.38
C VAL A 149 -3.15 8.38 4.35
N THR A 150 -3.04 7.07 4.48
CA THR A 150 -3.61 6.08 3.57
C THR A 150 -3.94 4.78 4.29
N SER A 151 -4.60 3.81 3.65
CA SER A 151 -4.87 2.51 4.26
C SER A 151 -3.57 1.73 4.50
N ASN A 152 -3.56 0.92 5.55
CA ASN A 152 -2.40 0.12 5.98
C ASN A 152 -1.84 -0.78 4.87
N TYR A 153 -2.68 -1.42 4.06
CA TYR A 153 -2.26 -2.25 2.92
C TYR A 153 -1.62 -1.44 1.80
N HIS A 154 -2.00 -0.17 1.62
CA HIS A 154 -1.47 0.74 0.59
C HIS A 154 -0.20 1.48 1.01
N ALA A 155 0.07 1.57 2.30
CA ALA A 155 1.10 2.45 2.89
C ALA A 155 2.51 2.22 2.32
N ARG A 156 2.91 0.98 2.07
CA ARG A 156 4.23 0.66 1.50
C ARG A 156 4.40 1.18 0.07
N ARG A 157 3.38 1.01 -0.76
CA ARG A 157 3.42 1.51 -2.15
C ARG A 157 3.37 3.03 -2.20
N ALA A 158 2.52 3.65 -1.40
CA ALA A 158 2.47 5.11 -1.25
C ALA A 158 3.83 5.66 -0.82
N ARG A 159 4.45 5.12 0.23
CA ARG A 159 5.79 5.52 0.66
C ARG A 159 6.81 5.48 -0.47
N HIS A 160 6.85 4.37 -1.21
CA HIS A 160 7.80 4.21 -2.31
C HIS A 160 7.62 5.26 -3.40
N ILE A 161 6.37 5.55 -3.79
CA ILE A 161 6.05 6.53 -4.83
C ILE A 161 6.33 7.94 -4.34
N PHE A 162 5.84 8.32 -3.17
CA PHE A 162 6.00 9.66 -2.62
C PHE A 162 7.46 10.01 -2.36
N ALA A 163 8.27 9.08 -1.84
CA ALA A 163 9.69 9.29 -1.65
C ALA A 163 10.47 9.56 -2.94
N LYS A 164 9.99 9.06 -4.08
CA LYS A 164 10.61 9.31 -5.39
C LYS A 164 10.15 10.60 -6.04
N VAL A 165 8.90 10.99 -5.82
CA VAL A 165 8.24 12.10 -6.50
C VAL A 165 8.48 13.43 -5.79
N PHE A 166 8.53 13.41 -4.47
CA PHE A 166 8.69 14.62 -3.69
C PHE A 166 10.13 15.17 -3.78
N PRO A 167 10.28 16.49 -3.88
CA PRO A 167 11.61 17.11 -3.94
C PRO A 167 12.37 16.90 -2.61
N PRO A 168 13.72 16.85 -2.63
CA PRO A 168 14.53 16.58 -1.44
C PRO A 168 14.33 17.55 -0.27
N GLY A 169 13.74 18.73 -0.53
CA GLY A 169 13.46 19.75 0.49
C GLY A 169 12.18 19.52 1.29
N ILE A 170 11.39 18.48 0.97
CA ILE A 170 10.15 18.14 1.66
C ILE A 170 10.29 16.74 2.27
N ALA A 171 10.32 16.67 3.59
CA ALA A 171 10.34 15.40 4.32
C ALA A 171 8.95 14.72 4.21
N VAL A 172 8.94 13.45 3.80
CA VAL A 172 7.71 12.67 3.64
C VAL A 172 7.74 11.46 4.56
N SER A 173 6.71 11.30 5.36
CA SER A 173 6.41 10.07 6.12
C SER A 173 5.01 9.57 5.80
N VAL A 174 4.70 8.34 6.20
CA VAL A 174 3.41 7.69 5.88
C VAL A 174 2.78 7.16 7.16
N ALA A 175 1.51 7.47 7.35
CA ALA A 175 0.66 6.90 8.39
C ALA A 175 -0.35 5.95 7.74
N GLY A 176 -0.27 4.66 8.08
CA GLY A 176 -1.21 3.63 7.67
C GLY A 176 -2.43 3.63 8.58
N ALA A 177 -3.61 4.00 8.06
CA ALA A 177 -4.86 3.81 8.75
C ALA A 177 -5.22 2.31 8.79
N HIS A 178 -5.68 1.82 9.93
CA HIS A 178 -6.30 0.49 9.99
C HIS A 178 -7.52 0.50 9.08
N ASP A 179 -7.60 -0.44 8.15
CA ASP A 179 -8.68 -0.53 7.17
C ASP A 179 -9.57 -1.73 7.50
N GLY A 180 -10.88 -1.50 7.70
CA GLY A 180 -11.82 -2.54 8.06
C GLY A 180 -11.99 -3.65 7.02
N ASP A 181 -11.60 -3.38 5.76
CA ASP A 181 -11.62 -4.35 4.68
C ASP A 181 -10.33 -5.20 4.59
N PHE A 182 -9.27 -4.84 5.35
CA PHE A 182 -7.99 -5.53 5.31
C PHE A 182 -7.46 -5.87 6.71
N ASP A 183 -7.37 -7.16 6.99
CA ASP A 183 -6.73 -7.71 8.19
C ASP A 183 -5.43 -8.42 7.79
N PRO A 184 -4.25 -7.93 8.17
CA PRO A 184 -2.97 -8.56 7.81
C PRO A 184 -2.80 -9.96 8.40
N ASP A 185 -3.48 -10.26 9.52
CA ASP A 185 -3.40 -11.57 10.18
C ASP A 185 -4.21 -12.65 9.48
N HIS A 186 -5.28 -12.26 8.74
CA HIS A 186 -6.25 -13.17 8.12
C HIS A 186 -6.67 -12.72 6.71
N TRP A 187 -5.82 -11.98 5.99
CA TRP A 187 -6.16 -11.40 4.69
C TRP A 187 -6.62 -12.42 3.65
N TRP A 188 -6.17 -13.67 3.75
CA TRP A 188 -6.55 -14.78 2.85
C TRP A 188 -7.92 -15.39 3.14
N GLU A 189 -8.61 -15.00 4.21
CA GLU A 189 -9.93 -15.52 4.58
C GLU A 189 -11.09 -14.77 3.94
N LYS A 190 -10.84 -13.53 3.48
CA LYS A 190 -11.85 -12.67 2.88
C LYS A 190 -11.44 -12.27 1.47
N ARG A 191 -12.27 -12.57 0.50
CA ARG A 191 -12.03 -12.23 -0.91
C ARG A 191 -11.66 -10.76 -1.12
N LYS A 192 -12.34 -9.83 -0.44
CA LYS A 192 -12.03 -8.39 -0.54
C LYS A 192 -10.60 -8.08 -0.08
N SER A 193 -10.18 -8.65 1.02
CA SER A 193 -8.84 -8.49 1.58
C SER A 193 -7.76 -9.09 0.66
N GLU A 194 -8.04 -10.27 0.06
CA GLU A 194 -7.17 -10.88 -0.96
C GLU A 194 -7.00 -9.97 -2.18
N GLU A 195 -8.11 -9.46 -2.72
CA GLU A 195 -8.11 -8.55 -3.88
C GLU A 195 -7.29 -7.28 -3.60
N LEU A 196 -7.47 -6.68 -2.42
CA LEU A 196 -6.71 -5.50 -2.00
C LEU A 196 -5.22 -5.80 -1.92
N PHE A 197 -4.82 -6.86 -1.25
CA PHE A 197 -3.41 -7.19 -1.07
C PHE A 197 -2.72 -7.56 -2.39
N MET A 198 -3.38 -8.37 -3.22
CA MET A 198 -2.86 -8.72 -4.55
C MET A 198 -2.73 -7.50 -5.45
N HIS A 199 -3.70 -6.57 -5.41
CA HIS A 199 -3.61 -5.31 -6.13
C HIS A 199 -2.39 -4.49 -5.72
N GLU A 200 -2.08 -4.43 -4.43
CA GLU A 200 -0.91 -3.71 -3.92
C GLU A 200 0.42 -4.34 -4.33
N ILE A 201 0.50 -5.68 -4.34
CA ILE A 201 1.70 -6.39 -4.82
C ILE A 201 1.94 -6.05 -6.30
N VAL A 202 0.91 -6.17 -7.14
CA VAL A 202 1.01 -5.85 -8.57
C VAL A 202 1.32 -4.36 -8.77
N GLY A 203 0.63 -3.47 -8.07
CA GLY A 203 0.86 -2.03 -8.11
C GLY A 203 2.28 -1.64 -7.71
N MET A 204 2.89 -2.33 -6.75
CA MET A 204 4.28 -2.12 -6.36
C MET A 204 5.25 -2.52 -7.48
N LEU A 205 5.01 -3.65 -8.16
CA LEU A 205 5.83 -4.07 -9.30
C LEU A 205 5.78 -3.05 -10.43
N VAL A 206 4.60 -2.47 -10.69
CA VAL A 206 4.42 -1.37 -11.66
C VAL A 206 5.20 -0.12 -11.21
N ALA A 207 5.06 0.28 -9.94
CA ALA A 207 5.75 1.45 -9.38
C ALA A 207 7.28 1.33 -9.44
N PHE A 208 7.84 0.13 -9.25
CA PHE A 208 9.28 -0.12 -9.45
C PHE A 208 9.69 0.08 -10.90
N ARG A 209 8.86 -0.34 -11.84
CA ARG A 209 9.15 -0.24 -13.28
C ARG A 209 9.03 1.20 -13.80
N GLU A 210 8.04 1.94 -13.33
CA GLU A 210 7.82 3.37 -13.69
C GLU A 210 8.90 4.27 -13.10
N GLY A 211 9.40 4.00 -11.92
CA GLY A 211 10.51 4.74 -11.31
C GLY A 211 11.85 4.59 -12.01
N GLY A 212 11.97 3.75 -13.03
CA GLY A 212 13.14 3.65 -13.93
C GLY A 212 13.06 4.51 -15.19
N ARG A 213 11.97 5.26 -15.42
CA ARG A 213 11.82 6.16 -16.56
C ARG A 213 11.97 7.61 -16.09
N PRO A 214 13.10 8.30 -16.33
CA PRO A 214 13.17 9.74 -16.16
C PRO A 214 12.32 10.39 -17.27
N GLY A 215 11.29 11.14 -16.88
CA GLY A 215 10.63 12.11 -17.76
C GLY A 215 9.57 11.55 -18.70
N ALA A 216 8.39 11.19 -18.17
CA ALA A 216 7.15 11.17 -18.95
C ALA A 216 6.22 12.30 -18.47
N GLY A 217 6.73 13.53 -18.57
CA GLY A 217 6.03 14.75 -18.13
C GLY A 217 6.36 15.95 -19.00
N GLU A 218 6.42 15.73 -20.34
CA GLU A 218 6.39 16.82 -21.31
C GLU A 218 5.64 16.34 -22.56
N LYS A 219 4.34 16.60 -22.58
CA LYS A 219 3.60 16.93 -23.82
C LYS A 219 2.39 17.78 -23.45
#